data_8fc7e927c75079ddf7c02a7518361568
#
_entry.id   8fc7e927c75079ddf7c02a7518361568
#
_cell.length_a   1.000
_cell.length_b   1.000
_cell.length_c   1.000
_cell.angle_alpha   90.00
_cell.angle_beta   90.00
_cell.angle_gamma   90.00
#
_symmetry.space_group_name_H-M   'P 1'
#
loop_
_entity.id
_entity.type
_entity.pdbx_description
1 polymer ?
#
loop_
_entity_poly.entity_id
_entity_poly.type
_entity_poly.pdbx_seq_one_letter_code
_entity_poly.pdbx_strand_id
1 'polypeptide(L)'
;MEALIKALPAVLRASGNAPEVAEAAAIEAWKHCAGAGLKDRAVPLGLEERTLRVAVADLIWQKQMNAMRGQMIYKINTLLGQPVVGAIEFIIDPEKLCR
;
A
#
# COMPACT_ATOMS: atom_id res chain seq x y z
N MET A 1 12.38 4.09 -11.11
CA MET A 1 11.18 3.72 -10.35
C MET A 1 10.18 2.95 -11.17
N GLU A 2 9.89 3.42 -12.38
CA GLU A 2 8.92 2.71 -13.23
C GLU A 2 9.37 1.30 -13.55
N ALA A 3 10.66 1.11 -13.80
CA ALA A 3 11.17 -0.22 -14.11
C ALA A 3 10.99 -1.16 -12.91
N LEU A 4 11.21 -0.66 -11.70
CA LEU A 4 11.03 -1.45 -10.49
C LEU A 4 9.56 -1.84 -10.30
N ILE A 5 8.67 -0.88 -10.52
CA ILE A 5 7.23 -1.13 -10.38
C ILE A 5 6.78 -2.21 -11.36
N LYS A 6 7.26 -2.13 -12.60
CA LYS A 6 6.87 -3.12 -13.60
C LYS A 6 7.41 -4.51 -13.29
N ALA A 7 8.46 -4.59 -12.50
CA ALA A 7 9.06 -5.88 -12.14
C ALA A 7 8.36 -6.55 -10.95
N LEU A 8 7.52 -5.83 -10.21
CA LEU A 8 6.90 -6.36 -9.01
C LEU A 8 6.13 -7.66 -9.24
N PRO A 9 5.30 -7.79 -10.30
CA PRO A 9 4.60 -9.05 -10.50
C PRO A 9 5.53 -10.23 -10.67
N ALA A 10 6.62 -10.05 -11.42
CA ALA A 10 7.59 -11.12 -11.64
C ALA A 10 8.32 -11.47 -10.35
N VAL A 11 8.67 -10.47 -9.55
CA VAL A 11 9.36 -10.69 -8.28
C VAL A 11 8.46 -11.49 -7.33
N LEU A 12 7.19 -11.14 -7.28
CA LEU A 12 6.24 -11.87 -6.44
C LEU A 12 6.14 -13.33 -6.85
N ARG A 13 6.01 -13.58 -8.16
CA ARG A 13 5.90 -14.96 -8.64
C ARG A 13 7.17 -15.74 -8.38
N ALA A 14 8.31 -15.11 -8.60
CA ALA A 14 9.61 -15.79 -8.41
C ALA A 14 9.84 -16.16 -6.95
N SER A 15 9.31 -15.41 -6.02
CA SER A 15 9.47 -15.66 -4.58
C SER A 15 8.45 -16.68 -4.05
N GLY A 16 7.49 -17.10 -4.87
CA GLY A 16 6.41 -17.95 -4.40
C GLY A 16 5.47 -17.24 -3.45
N ASN A 17 5.39 -15.91 -3.59
CA ASN A 17 4.55 -15.06 -2.74
C ASN A 17 4.98 -15.12 -1.28
N ALA A 18 6.29 -15.14 -1.03
CA ALA A 18 6.81 -15.09 0.33
C ALA A 18 6.25 -13.86 1.05
N PRO A 19 5.86 -13.99 2.33
CA PRO A 19 5.23 -12.88 3.05
C PRO A 19 6.05 -11.60 3.06
N GLU A 20 7.36 -11.70 3.21
CA GLU A 20 8.22 -10.53 3.22
C GLU A 20 8.22 -9.81 1.88
N VAL A 21 8.22 -10.57 0.80
CA VAL A 21 8.21 -10.00 -0.54
C VAL A 21 6.85 -9.40 -0.85
N ALA A 22 5.77 -10.07 -0.43
CA ALA A 22 4.43 -9.55 -0.63
C ALA A 22 4.25 -8.23 0.11
N GLU A 23 4.76 -8.13 1.34
CA GLU A 23 4.67 -6.91 2.11
C GLU A 23 5.44 -5.78 1.44
N ALA A 24 6.68 -6.04 1.04
CA ALA A 24 7.49 -5.02 0.39
C ALA A 24 6.85 -4.56 -0.92
N ALA A 25 6.31 -5.50 -1.69
CA ALA A 25 5.67 -5.16 -2.96
C ALA A 25 4.41 -4.33 -2.74
N ALA A 26 3.61 -4.67 -1.71
CA ALA A 26 2.41 -3.92 -1.41
C ALA A 26 2.74 -2.49 -0.99
N ILE A 27 3.79 -2.32 -0.19
CA ILE A 27 4.22 -0.99 0.26
C ILE A 27 4.67 -0.15 -0.94
N GLU A 28 5.48 -0.72 -1.83
CA GLU A 28 5.92 0.01 -3.02
C GLU A 28 4.77 0.34 -3.94
N ALA A 29 3.83 -0.58 -4.10
CA ALA A 29 2.65 -0.34 -4.91
C ALA A 29 1.79 0.78 -4.32
N TRP A 30 1.64 0.81 -3.00
CA TRP A 30 0.92 1.89 -2.34
C TRP A 30 1.56 3.24 -2.66
N LYS A 31 2.88 3.32 -2.49
CA LYS A 31 3.59 4.58 -2.74
C LYS A 31 3.38 5.06 -4.16
N HIS A 32 3.41 4.14 -5.11
CA HIS A 32 3.21 4.49 -6.52
C HIS A 32 1.78 4.95 -6.77
N CYS A 33 0.80 4.23 -6.25
CA CYS A 33 -0.61 4.56 -6.48
C CYS A 33 -1.03 5.83 -5.76
N ALA A 34 -0.47 6.07 -4.57
CA ALA A 34 -0.82 7.26 -3.80
C ALA A 34 -0.24 8.53 -4.40
N GLY A 35 0.95 8.41 -5.01
CA GLY A 35 1.58 9.56 -5.62
C GLY A 35 2.20 10.50 -4.61
N ALA A 36 2.81 11.57 -5.13
CA ALA A 36 3.55 12.52 -4.30
C ALA A 36 2.65 13.27 -3.32
N GLY A 37 1.40 13.50 -3.69
CA GLY A 37 0.49 14.29 -2.86
C GLY A 37 0.14 13.62 -1.54
N LEU A 38 0.20 12.30 -1.47
CA LEU A 38 -0.20 11.58 -0.27
C LEU A 38 0.97 10.98 0.49
N LYS A 39 2.19 11.05 -0.05
CA LYS A 39 3.27 10.28 0.54
C LYS A 39 3.63 10.74 1.96
N ASP A 40 3.36 12.01 2.29
CA ASP A 40 3.63 12.53 3.63
C ASP A 40 2.39 12.50 4.52
N ARG A 41 1.24 12.11 3.97
CA ARG A 41 -0.03 12.15 4.71
C ARG A 41 -0.56 10.76 5.01
N ALA A 42 -0.11 9.75 4.27
CA ALA A 42 -0.53 8.38 4.46
C ALA A 42 0.67 7.48 4.22
N VAL A 43 1.16 6.83 5.28
CA VAL A 43 2.39 6.05 5.24
C VAL A 43 2.06 4.58 5.46
N PRO A 44 2.43 3.69 4.50
CA PRO A 44 2.17 2.27 4.69
C PRO A 44 3.09 1.70 5.76
N LEU A 45 2.49 0.96 6.69
CA LEU A 45 3.22 0.40 7.82
C LEU A 45 3.60 -1.06 7.60
N GLY A 46 2.75 -1.82 6.94
CA GLY A 46 3.02 -3.23 6.71
C GLY A 46 1.80 -3.95 6.20
N LEU A 47 2.00 -5.21 5.81
CA LEU A 47 0.93 -6.07 5.31
C LEU A 47 0.83 -7.27 6.24
N GLU A 48 -0.37 -7.50 6.80
CA GLU A 48 -0.60 -8.59 7.71
C GLU A 48 -1.92 -9.25 7.36
N GLU A 49 -1.87 -10.53 7.05
CA GLU A 49 -3.06 -11.30 6.66
C GLU A 49 -3.86 -10.60 5.57
N ARG A 50 -3.15 -10.16 4.53
CA ARG A 50 -3.72 -9.49 3.37
C ARG A 50 -4.31 -8.11 3.68
N THR A 51 -4.07 -7.59 4.87
CA THR A 51 -4.51 -6.25 5.25
C THR A 51 -3.31 -5.31 5.23
N LEU A 52 -3.37 -4.30 4.39
CA LEU A 52 -2.34 -3.27 4.33
C LEU A 52 -2.68 -2.21 5.37
N ARG A 53 -1.77 -1.97 6.29
CA ARG A 53 -1.97 -0.99 7.36
C ARG A 53 -1.29 0.30 6.98
N VAL A 54 -2.02 1.41 7.07
CA VAL A 54 -1.53 2.71 6.62
C VAL A 54 -1.79 3.73 7.72
N ALA A 55 -0.75 4.44 8.12
CA ALA A 55 -0.87 5.50 9.12
C ALA A 55 -1.29 6.80 8.46
N VAL A 56 -2.25 7.49 9.07
CA VAL A 56 -2.73 8.79 8.59
C VAL A 56 -2.65 9.82 9.72
N ALA A 57 -2.71 11.09 9.35
CA ALA A 57 -2.46 12.17 10.30
C ALA A 57 -3.60 12.37 11.30
N ASP A 58 -4.84 12.28 10.82
CA ASP A 58 -6.00 12.60 11.66
C ASP A 58 -7.26 11.97 11.11
N LEU A 59 -8.37 12.25 11.79
CA LEU A 59 -9.65 11.67 11.44
C LEU A 59 -10.14 12.11 10.06
N ILE A 60 -9.85 13.34 9.67
CA ILE A 60 -10.27 13.84 8.37
C ILE A 60 -9.60 13.04 7.27
N TRP A 61 -8.29 12.81 7.39
CA TRP A 61 -7.56 12.01 6.42
C TRP A 61 -8.02 10.56 6.41
N GLN A 62 -8.32 10.02 7.61
CA GLN A 62 -8.82 8.66 7.69
C GLN A 62 -10.13 8.51 6.91
N LYS A 63 -11.04 9.45 7.06
CA LYS A 63 -12.31 9.39 6.36
C LYS A 63 -12.14 9.51 4.85
N GLN A 64 -11.27 10.43 4.41
CA GLN A 64 -11.02 10.62 3.00
C GLN A 64 -10.38 9.38 2.37
N MET A 65 -9.42 8.79 3.06
CA MET A 65 -8.74 7.60 2.54
C MET A 65 -9.67 6.40 2.52
N ASN A 66 -10.55 6.29 3.53
CA ASN A 66 -11.53 5.19 3.54
C ASN A 66 -12.47 5.29 2.34
N ALA A 67 -12.80 6.48 1.90
CA ALA A 67 -13.65 6.66 0.72
C ALA A 67 -12.97 6.14 -0.55
N MET A 68 -11.64 6.13 -0.57
CA MET A 68 -10.88 5.68 -1.73
C MET A 68 -10.37 4.24 -1.58
N ARG A 69 -10.70 3.58 -0.49
CA ARG A 69 -10.12 2.29 -0.15
C ARG A 69 -10.26 1.25 -1.25
N GLY A 70 -11.48 1.12 -1.77
CA GLY A 70 -11.72 0.13 -2.82
C GLY A 70 -10.92 0.39 -4.08
N GLN A 71 -10.81 1.65 -4.48
CA GLN A 71 -10.03 2.02 -5.64
C GLN A 71 -8.55 1.73 -5.44
N MET A 72 -8.05 2.00 -4.24
CA MET A 72 -6.64 1.75 -3.94
C MET A 72 -6.33 0.27 -3.95
N ILE A 73 -7.22 -0.55 -3.37
CA ILE A 73 -7.03 -2.00 -3.39
C ILE A 73 -6.98 -2.50 -4.84
N TYR A 74 -7.89 -2.03 -5.67
CA TYR A 74 -7.92 -2.43 -7.07
C TYR A 74 -6.64 -2.04 -7.79
N LYS A 75 -6.21 -0.79 -7.61
CA LYS A 75 -5.00 -0.30 -8.29
C LYS A 75 -3.75 -1.07 -7.85
N ILE A 76 -3.63 -1.31 -6.54
CA ILE A 76 -2.47 -2.03 -6.01
C ILE A 76 -2.44 -3.45 -6.58
N ASN A 77 -3.56 -4.15 -6.52
CA ASN A 77 -3.59 -5.54 -7.00
C ASN A 77 -3.37 -5.62 -8.50
N THR A 78 -3.88 -4.65 -9.26
CA THR A 78 -3.62 -4.59 -10.69
C THR A 78 -2.13 -4.41 -10.96
N LEU A 79 -1.49 -3.54 -10.21
CA LEU A 79 -0.07 -3.28 -10.37
C LEU A 79 0.76 -4.51 -10.02
N LEU A 80 0.34 -5.26 -9.00
CA LEU A 80 1.05 -6.46 -8.56
C LEU A 80 0.71 -7.69 -9.38
N GLY A 81 -0.37 -7.64 -10.15
CA GLY A 81 -0.79 -8.76 -10.97
C GLY A 81 -1.44 -9.89 -10.20
N GLN A 82 -1.74 -9.69 -8.92
CA GLN A 82 -2.38 -10.69 -8.09
C GLN A 82 -3.13 -10.00 -6.94
N PRO A 83 -4.13 -10.68 -6.36
CA PRO A 83 -4.91 -10.10 -5.26
C PRO A 83 -4.16 -10.19 -3.93
N VAL A 84 -3.05 -9.49 -3.82
CA VAL A 84 -2.20 -9.50 -2.63
C VAL A 84 -2.86 -8.80 -1.47
N VAL A 85 -3.50 -7.65 -1.74
CA VAL A 85 -4.14 -6.84 -0.71
C VAL A 85 -5.64 -7.09 -0.75
N GLY A 86 -6.17 -7.61 0.36
CA GLY A 86 -7.60 -7.83 0.48
C GLY A 86 -8.33 -6.73 1.22
N ALA A 87 -7.60 -5.97 2.04
CA ALA A 87 -8.20 -4.89 2.82
C ALA A 87 -7.13 -3.86 3.13
N ILE A 88 -7.57 -2.64 3.43
CA ILE A 88 -6.68 -1.58 3.90
C ILE A 88 -7.24 -1.03 5.19
N GLU A 89 -6.40 -0.93 6.21
CA GLU A 89 -6.77 -0.36 7.50
C GLU A 89 -6.04 0.96 7.68
N PHE A 90 -6.78 2.05 7.84
CA PHE A 90 -6.19 3.35 8.07
C PHE A 90 -6.16 3.66 9.56
N ILE A 91 -4.97 3.88 10.09
CA ILE A 91 -4.74 4.06 11.52
C ILE A 91 -4.29 5.49 11.76
N ILE A 92 -4.92 6.18 12.71
CA ILE A 92 -4.51 7.54 13.04
C ILE A 92 -3.26 7.46 13.90
N ASP A 93 -2.13 7.82 13.32
CA ASP A 93 -0.84 7.75 14.02
C ASP A 93 0.10 8.79 13.43
N PRO A 94 -0.03 10.06 13.86
CA PRO A 94 0.78 11.13 13.27
C PRO A 94 2.27 10.95 13.50
N GLU A 95 2.68 10.18 14.51
CA GLU A 95 4.09 9.98 14.78
C GLU A 95 4.77 9.14 13.72
N LYS A 96 4.02 8.33 12.98
CA LYS A 96 4.57 7.49 11.93
C LYS A 96 4.78 8.24 10.62
N LEU A 97 4.25 9.45 10.52
CA LEU A 97 4.37 10.22 9.29
C LEU A 97 5.70 10.93 9.22
N CYS A 98 6.24 11.02 8.02
CA CYS A 98 7.48 11.75 7.80
C CYS A 98 7.26 13.24 7.99
N ARG A 99 8.25 13.89 8.57
CA ARG A 99 8.23 15.34 8.69
C ARG A 99 8.98 16.01 7.58
#